data_4158a52b7301e26a84a2a17c954a6457
#
_entry.id   4158a52b7301e26a84a2a17c954a6457
#
_cell.length_a   1.000
_cell.length_b   1.000
_cell.length_c   1.000
_cell.angle_alpha   90.00
_cell.angle_beta   90.00
_cell.angle_gamma   90.00
#
_symmetry.space_group_name_H-M   'P 1'
#
loop_
_entity.id
_entity.type
_entity.pdbx_description
1 polymer ?
#
loop_
_entity_poly.entity_id
_entity_poly.type
_entity_poly.pdbx_seq_one_letter_code
_entity_poly.pdbx_strand_id
1 'polypeptide(L)'
;IDVAGDIDAKTITFTVSKDVIGDDIPNYRYIIVIGSQDGFGTGKWRDVDETPSTWTLGGGSNPAADDGIDYDPNIIDMILNGSGQEQMLSSYDVENHVYAKLTGFEMPEVPQQIFGASIEAVTASTAVITWSTTVSDVTSIQYALAGQQLVDATTNLLETASGTDHAVTL
;
A
#
# COMPACT_ATOMS: atom_id res chain seq x y z
N ILE A 1 7.46 -6.40 -12.32
CA ILE A 1 6.13 -6.37 -11.70
C ILE A 1 5.40 -7.62 -12.12
N ASP A 2 4.96 -8.41 -11.16
CA ASP A 2 4.08 -9.54 -11.39
C ASP A 2 2.66 -9.16 -11.01
N VAL A 3 1.67 -9.64 -11.78
CA VAL A 3 0.26 -9.38 -11.54
C VAL A 3 -0.49 -10.71 -11.51
N ALA A 4 -1.21 -10.96 -10.43
CA ALA A 4 -2.06 -12.14 -10.28
C ALA A 4 -3.49 -11.73 -9.92
N GLY A 5 -4.47 -12.32 -10.60
CA GLY A 5 -5.89 -12.14 -10.30
C GLY A 5 -6.47 -13.39 -9.65
N ASP A 6 -7.28 -13.21 -8.63
CA ASP A 6 -8.12 -14.26 -8.04
C ASP A 6 -9.58 -13.84 -8.14
N ILE A 7 -10.33 -14.52 -9.01
CA ILE A 7 -11.71 -14.18 -9.30
C ILE A 7 -12.66 -14.56 -8.16
N ASP A 8 -12.32 -15.61 -7.42
CA ASP A 8 -13.14 -16.08 -6.30
C ASP A 8 -12.97 -15.18 -5.08
N ALA A 9 -11.72 -14.76 -4.82
CA ALA A 9 -11.41 -13.78 -3.79
C ALA A 9 -11.69 -12.33 -4.23
N LYS A 10 -11.95 -12.09 -5.52
CA LYS A 10 -12.14 -10.75 -6.11
C LYS A 10 -10.96 -9.82 -5.83
N THR A 11 -9.75 -10.34 -5.96
CA THR A 11 -8.51 -9.59 -5.72
C THR A 11 -7.63 -9.55 -6.96
N ILE A 12 -6.88 -8.46 -7.08
CA ILE A 12 -5.75 -8.34 -8.00
C ILE A 12 -4.53 -8.03 -7.15
N THR A 13 -3.51 -8.86 -7.25
CA THR A 13 -2.25 -8.71 -6.51
C THR A 13 -1.16 -8.23 -7.45
N PHE A 14 -0.52 -7.13 -7.09
CA PHE A 14 0.67 -6.62 -7.76
C PHE A 14 1.88 -6.86 -6.87
N THR A 15 2.88 -7.56 -7.40
CA THR A 15 4.15 -7.76 -6.71
C THR A 15 5.23 -6.93 -7.39
N VAL A 16 5.85 -6.02 -6.64
CA VAL A 16 6.91 -5.14 -7.12
C VAL A 16 8.15 -5.36 -6.28
N SER A 17 9.29 -5.63 -6.93
CA SER A 17 10.56 -5.78 -6.22
C SER A 17 10.98 -4.47 -5.54
N LYS A 18 11.55 -4.57 -4.35
CA LYS A 18 12.19 -3.45 -3.65
C LYS A 18 13.29 -2.79 -4.49
N ASP A 19 13.99 -3.54 -5.33
CA ASP A 19 15.02 -2.99 -6.24
C ASP A 19 14.44 -1.99 -7.24
N VAL A 20 13.12 -2.07 -7.51
CA VAL A 20 12.42 -1.17 -8.44
C VAL A 20 11.87 0.06 -7.71
N ILE A 21 11.28 -0.14 -6.52
CA ILE A 21 10.58 0.92 -5.79
C ILE A 21 11.39 1.53 -4.63
N GLY A 22 12.51 0.90 -4.23
CA GLY A 22 13.32 1.34 -3.08
C GLY A 22 12.76 0.89 -1.73
N ASP A 23 13.37 1.38 -0.67
CA ASP A 23 13.07 0.96 0.71
C ASP A 23 12.13 1.90 1.48
N ASP A 24 11.83 3.08 0.91
CA ASP A 24 11.03 4.12 1.59
C ASP A 24 9.51 3.92 1.42
N ILE A 25 9.09 2.67 1.30
CA ILE A 25 7.71 2.26 1.00
C ILE A 25 6.66 2.87 1.96
N PRO A 26 6.90 2.95 3.28
CA PRO A 26 5.94 3.53 4.22
C PRO A 26 5.62 5.01 3.96
N ASN A 27 6.55 5.73 3.32
CA ASN A 27 6.39 7.16 3.05
C ASN A 27 5.89 7.45 1.63
N TYR A 28 5.64 6.43 0.82
CA TYR A 28 5.12 6.62 -0.52
C TYR A 28 3.62 6.91 -0.50
N ARG A 29 3.22 7.73 -1.45
CA ARG A 29 1.82 7.89 -1.81
C ARG A 29 1.52 7.09 -3.06
N TYR A 30 0.41 6.41 -3.04
CA TYR A 30 -0.01 5.51 -4.09
C TYR A 30 -1.21 6.08 -4.82
N ILE A 31 -1.21 5.96 -6.14
CA ILE A 31 -2.36 6.22 -6.98
C ILE A 31 -2.59 4.96 -7.80
N ILE A 32 -3.77 4.39 -7.67
CA ILE A 32 -4.19 3.23 -8.44
C ILE A 32 -5.42 3.66 -9.22
N VAL A 33 -5.32 3.61 -10.54
CA VAL A 33 -6.38 4.04 -11.45
C VAL A 33 -6.75 2.92 -12.41
N ILE A 34 -8.00 2.90 -12.84
CA ILE A 34 -8.54 1.97 -13.82
C ILE A 34 -8.97 2.78 -15.04
N GLY A 35 -8.50 2.39 -16.19
CA GLY A 35 -8.89 2.93 -17.46
C GLY A 35 -9.10 1.83 -18.49
N SER A 36 -9.63 2.15 -19.65
CA SER A 36 -9.82 1.22 -20.74
C SER A 36 -8.71 1.37 -21.78
N GLN A 37 -8.09 0.27 -22.17
CA GLN A 37 -7.12 0.28 -23.25
C GLN A 37 -7.81 0.45 -24.60
N ASP A 38 -7.24 1.27 -25.49
CA ASP A 38 -7.79 1.53 -26.81
C ASP A 38 -7.52 0.43 -27.86
N GLY A 39 -6.61 -0.50 -27.57
CA GLY A 39 -6.21 -1.57 -28.48
C GLY A 39 -5.06 -1.21 -29.44
N PHE A 40 -4.57 0.03 -29.43
CA PHE A 40 -3.50 0.48 -30.34
C PHE A 40 -2.09 0.38 -29.75
N GLY A 41 -1.96 -0.05 -28.51
CA GLY A 41 -0.65 -0.29 -27.89
C GLY A 41 -0.65 -0.14 -26.38
N THR A 42 0.49 -0.46 -25.79
CA THR A 42 0.71 -0.32 -24.34
C THR A 42 0.70 1.15 -23.96
N GLY A 43 -0.06 1.50 -22.93
CA GLY A 43 -0.17 2.87 -22.43
C GLY A 43 -1.08 3.77 -23.27
N LYS A 44 -1.83 3.20 -24.20
CA LYS A 44 -2.89 3.88 -24.94
C LYS A 44 -4.22 3.63 -24.26
N TRP A 45 -4.89 4.71 -23.88
CA TRP A 45 -6.14 4.68 -23.11
C TRP A 45 -7.25 5.21 -24.00
N ARG A 46 -8.47 4.68 -23.82
CA ARG A 46 -9.66 5.25 -24.42
C ARG A 46 -9.98 6.56 -23.76
N ASP A 47 -10.39 7.52 -24.58
CA ASP A 47 -10.92 8.78 -24.10
C ASP A 47 -12.21 8.57 -23.30
N VAL A 48 -12.48 9.47 -22.38
CA VAL A 48 -13.70 9.56 -21.60
C VAL A 48 -14.41 10.83 -22.03
N ASP A 49 -15.38 10.69 -22.93
CA ASP A 49 -16.12 11.78 -23.54
C ASP A 49 -17.50 11.97 -22.91
N GLU A 50 -18.18 13.07 -23.23
CA GLU A 50 -19.58 13.26 -22.85
C GLU A 50 -20.48 12.17 -23.42
N THR A 51 -20.25 11.76 -24.67
CA THR A 51 -21.05 10.73 -25.36
C THR A 51 -20.22 9.48 -25.66
N PRO A 52 -20.62 8.30 -25.17
CA PRO A 52 -19.89 7.08 -25.46
C PRO A 52 -19.96 6.69 -26.93
N SER A 53 -18.87 6.11 -27.44
CA SER A 53 -18.77 5.55 -28.79
C SER A 53 -18.02 4.21 -28.78
N THR A 54 -17.68 3.68 -29.94
CA THR A 54 -16.82 2.49 -30.03
C THR A 54 -15.43 2.72 -29.43
N TRP A 55 -14.95 3.97 -29.44
CA TRP A 55 -13.58 4.32 -29.04
C TRP A 55 -13.50 5.19 -27.79
N THR A 56 -14.64 5.71 -27.33
CA THR A 56 -14.73 6.59 -26.17
C THR A 56 -15.67 6.03 -25.12
N LEU A 57 -15.39 6.30 -23.87
CA LEU A 57 -16.27 6.02 -22.74
C LEU A 57 -17.12 7.27 -22.46
N GLY A 58 -18.31 7.09 -21.94
CA GLY A 58 -19.15 8.22 -21.51
C GLY A 58 -18.79 8.69 -20.10
N GLY A 59 -19.16 9.91 -19.78
CA GLY A 59 -19.05 10.49 -18.43
C GLY A 59 -18.01 11.60 -18.28
N GLY A 60 -17.24 11.89 -19.32
CA GLY A 60 -16.31 13.01 -19.36
C GLY A 60 -16.91 14.28 -19.94
N SER A 61 -16.08 15.22 -20.34
CA SER A 61 -16.46 16.42 -21.06
C SER A 61 -15.97 16.37 -22.49
N ASN A 62 -16.75 16.92 -23.39
CA ASN A 62 -16.43 17.06 -24.80
C ASN A 62 -17.04 18.39 -25.32
N PRO A 63 -16.37 19.14 -26.19
CA PRO A 63 -15.14 18.81 -26.90
C PRO A 63 -13.88 19.16 -26.13
N ALA A 64 -12.73 18.69 -26.65
CA ALA A 64 -11.43 19.19 -26.25
C ALA A 64 -11.38 20.72 -26.28
N ALA A 65 -10.50 21.33 -25.50
CA ALA A 65 -10.29 22.78 -25.48
C ALA A 65 -9.88 23.32 -26.87
N ASP A 66 -9.88 24.61 -27.00
CA ASP A 66 -9.51 25.31 -28.26
C ASP A 66 -8.06 25.07 -28.69
N ASP A 67 -7.19 24.65 -27.79
CA ASP A 67 -5.83 24.18 -28.05
C ASP A 67 -5.76 22.71 -28.54
N GLY A 68 -6.89 22.02 -28.64
CA GLY A 68 -6.98 20.63 -29.04
C GLY A 68 -6.55 19.62 -27.97
N ILE A 69 -6.42 20.06 -26.73
CA ILE A 69 -6.07 19.21 -25.60
C ILE A 69 -7.32 18.79 -24.84
N ASP A 70 -7.38 17.51 -24.51
CA ASP A 70 -8.39 16.94 -23.62
C ASP A 70 -7.89 17.07 -22.17
N TYR A 71 -8.66 17.77 -21.33
CA TYR A 71 -8.32 18.04 -19.94
C TYR A 71 -9.01 17.12 -18.95
N ASP A 72 -10.05 16.40 -19.35
CA ASP A 72 -10.66 15.42 -18.50
C ASP A 72 -9.78 14.13 -18.42
N PRO A 73 -9.82 13.41 -17.29
CA PRO A 73 -8.96 12.26 -17.11
C PRO A 73 -9.54 11.02 -17.81
N ASN A 74 -8.73 10.31 -18.58
CA ASN A 74 -9.09 9.02 -19.22
C ASN A 74 -9.14 7.88 -18.18
N ILE A 75 -9.85 8.10 -17.08
CA ILE A 75 -9.92 7.23 -15.91
C ILE A 75 -11.37 6.88 -15.62
N ILE A 76 -11.65 5.57 -15.50
CA ILE A 76 -12.99 5.06 -15.18
C ILE A 76 -13.23 5.04 -13.67
N ASP A 77 -12.17 4.66 -12.92
CA ASP A 77 -12.26 4.44 -11.48
C ASP A 77 -10.88 4.61 -10.84
N MET A 78 -10.84 4.90 -9.55
CA MET A 78 -9.60 4.99 -8.80
C MET A 78 -9.77 4.49 -7.37
N ILE A 79 -8.71 3.90 -6.84
CA ILE A 79 -8.70 3.48 -5.44
C ILE A 79 -8.32 4.66 -4.56
N LEU A 80 -9.18 4.95 -3.59
CA LEU A 80 -9.00 5.99 -2.59
C LEU A 80 -9.14 5.43 -1.18
N ASN A 81 -8.47 6.06 -0.24
CA ASN A 81 -8.71 5.84 1.17
C ASN A 81 -9.81 6.83 1.64
N GLY A 82 -11.07 6.48 1.39
CA GLY A 82 -12.21 7.32 1.73
C GLY A 82 -13.07 7.74 0.54
N SER A 83 -13.71 8.89 0.65
CA SER A 83 -14.55 9.50 -0.40
C SER A 83 -13.80 10.62 -1.13
N GLY A 84 -14.26 10.98 -2.33
CA GLY A 84 -13.73 12.12 -3.08
C GLY A 84 -13.28 11.81 -4.49
N GLN A 85 -13.50 10.59 -4.98
CA GLN A 85 -13.18 10.19 -6.35
C GLN A 85 -13.83 11.12 -7.37
N GLU A 86 -15.14 11.31 -7.29
CA GLU A 86 -15.87 12.20 -8.18
C GLU A 86 -15.29 13.62 -8.17
N GLN A 87 -15.00 14.15 -6.98
CA GLN A 87 -14.40 15.48 -6.86
C GLN A 87 -13.01 15.56 -7.50
N MET A 88 -12.20 14.53 -7.40
CA MET A 88 -10.87 14.51 -8.02
C MET A 88 -10.96 14.38 -9.52
N LEU A 89 -11.76 13.43 -10.02
CA LEU A 89 -11.91 13.20 -11.46
C LEU A 89 -12.58 14.38 -12.18
N SER A 90 -13.45 15.14 -11.51
CA SER A 90 -14.10 16.33 -12.04
C SER A 90 -13.38 17.64 -11.75
N SER A 91 -12.17 17.62 -11.20
CA SER A 91 -11.41 18.82 -10.83
C SER A 91 -10.71 19.52 -12.01
N TYR A 92 -10.88 19.03 -13.23
CA TYR A 92 -10.37 19.67 -14.43
C TYR A 92 -11.20 20.91 -14.82
N ASP A 93 -10.60 21.79 -15.61
CA ASP A 93 -11.24 23.01 -16.11
C ASP A 93 -10.79 23.24 -17.55
N VAL A 94 -11.67 22.94 -18.48
CA VAL A 94 -11.40 23.07 -19.92
C VAL A 94 -11.19 24.51 -20.34
N GLU A 95 -11.95 25.45 -19.77
CA GLU A 95 -11.86 26.87 -20.12
C GLU A 95 -10.53 27.51 -19.69
N ASN A 96 -10.00 27.05 -18.56
CA ASN A 96 -8.74 27.56 -18.01
C ASN A 96 -7.54 26.61 -18.28
N HIS A 97 -7.70 25.58 -19.07
CA HIS A 97 -6.64 24.64 -19.47
C HIS A 97 -5.98 23.93 -18.26
N VAL A 98 -6.80 23.44 -17.31
CA VAL A 98 -6.35 22.79 -16.09
C VAL A 98 -6.71 21.32 -16.08
N TYR A 99 -5.72 20.43 -15.95
CA TYR A 99 -5.93 19.01 -15.77
C TYR A 99 -6.52 18.66 -14.40
N ALA A 100 -7.24 17.56 -14.34
CA ALA A 100 -7.70 16.99 -13.09
C ALA A 100 -6.53 16.71 -12.12
N LYS A 101 -6.71 17.08 -10.87
CA LYS A 101 -5.68 16.88 -9.83
C LYS A 101 -6.00 15.66 -9.00
N LEU A 102 -5.25 14.59 -9.24
CA LEU A 102 -5.35 13.37 -8.46
C LEU A 102 -4.40 13.42 -7.26
N THR A 103 -4.92 13.03 -6.10
CA THR A 103 -4.14 12.96 -4.86
C THR A 103 -3.99 11.50 -4.45
N GLY A 104 -2.75 11.04 -4.29
CA GLY A 104 -2.46 9.69 -3.82
C GLY A 104 -2.83 9.50 -2.35
N PHE A 105 -3.07 8.25 -1.97
CA PHE A 105 -3.29 7.84 -0.60
C PHE A 105 -2.02 7.24 0.00
N GLU A 106 -1.90 7.35 1.31
CA GLU A 106 -0.87 6.66 2.08
C GLU A 106 -1.37 5.25 2.40
N MET A 107 -0.49 4.26 2.27
CA MET A 107 -0.86 2.91 2.72
C MET A 107 -1.12 2.96 4.23
N PRO A 108 -2.20 2.34 4.71
CA PRO A 108 -2.39 2.21 6.13
C PRO A 108 -1.18 1.48 6.74
N GLU A 109 -0.74 1.94 7.89
CA GLU A 109 0.29 1.23 8.63
C GLU A 109 -0.15 -0.23 8.82
N VAL A 110 0.70 -1.16 8.39
CA VAL A 110 0.47 -2.57 8.70
C VAL A 110 0.70 -2.73 10.20
N PRO A 111 -0.32 -3.09 10.98
CA PRO A 111 -0.12 -3.28 12.41
C PRO A 111 1.01 -4.29 12.63
N GLN A 112 1.96 -3.93 13.48
CA GLN A 112 3.00 -4.85 13.88
C GLN A 112 2.36 -6.05 14.59
N GLN A 113 2.57 -7.23 14.05
CA GLN A 113 2.11 -8.48 14.64
C GLN A 113 3.31 -9.32 15.04
N ILE A 114 3.20 -9.95 16.19
CA ILE A 114 4.17 -10.92 16.67
C ILE A 114 3.60 -12.32 16.40
N PHE A 115 4.37 -13.17 15.79
CA PHE A 115 3.97 -14.53 15.48
C PHE A 115 5.16 -15.51 15.64
N GLY A 116 4.86 -16.81 15.69
CA GLY A 116 5.87 -17.85 15.78
C GLY A 116 6.71 -17.80 17.07
N ALA A 117 6.19 -17.19 18.15
CA ALA A 117 6.92 -17.16 19.39
C ALA A 117 7.17 -18.58 19.94
N SER A 118 8.43 -18.90 20.19
CA SER A 118 8.85 -20.19 20.75
C SER A 118 9.95 -20.01 21.79
N ILE A 119 10.07 -21.01 22.66
CA ILE A 119 11.18 -21.10 23.59
C ILE A 119 12.04 -22.28 23.15
N GLU A 120 13.29 -22.01 22.88
CA GLU A 120 14.25 -22.98 22.37
C GLU A 120 15.45 -23.11 23.31
N ALA A 121 16.20 -24.19 23.18
CA ALA A 121 17.47 -24.39 23.86
C ALA A 121 17.44 -24.09 25.37
N VAL A 122 16.44 -24.61 26.09
CA VAL A 122 16.32 -24.44 27.55
C VAL A 122 17.36 -25.26 28.26
N THR A 123 18.13 -24.64 29.14
CA THR A 123 19.08 -25.25 30.06
C THR A 123 18.69 -24.93 31.51
N ALA A 124 19.51 -25.35 32.48
CA ALA A 124 19.30 -25.01 33.90
C ALA A 124 19.47 -23.49 34.19
N SER A 125 20.13 -22.77 33.29
CA SER A 125 20.52 -21.35 33.53
C SER A 125 20.26 -20.45 32.33
N THR A 126 19.81 -20.97 31.21
CA THR A 126 19.56 -20.18 30.00
C THR A 126 18.34 -20.66 29.26
N ALA A 127 17.68 -19.77 28.54
CA ALA A 127 16.65 -20.08 27.54
C ALA A 127 16.80 -19.15 26.34
N VAL A 128 16.57 -19.65 25.15
CA VAL A 128 16.49 -18.84 23.94
C VAL A 128 15.02 -18.67 23.59
N ILE A 129 14.57 -17.44 23.43
CA ILE A 129 13.22 -17.10 22.99
C ILE A 129 13.34 -16.51 21.61
N THR A 130 12.56 -17.02 20.67
CA THR A 130 12.51 -16.56 19.29
C THR A 130 11.09 -16.13 18.92
N TRP A 131 10.95 -15.15 18.05
CA TRP A 131 9.68 -14.72 17.47
C TRP A 131 9.94 -13.99 16.17
N SER A 132 8.89 -13.81 15.35
CA SER A 132 8.95 -13.00 14.15
C SER A 132 7.92 -11.86 14.21
N THR A 133 8.17 -10.80 13.44
CA THR A 133 7.28 -9.65 13.31
C THR A 133 6.94 -9.39 11.84
N THR A 134 5.78 -8.81 11.57
CA THR A 134 5.35 -8.44 10.21
C THR A 134 6.14 -7.27 9.64
N VAL A 135 6.70 -6.44 10.49
CA VAL A 135 7.46 -5.24 10.13
C VAL A 135 8.84 -5.33 10.76
N SER A 136 9.87 -4.91 10.02
CA SER A 136 11.23 -4.83 10.54
C SER A 136 11.33 -3.72 11.58
N ASP A 137 11.62 -4.09 12.81
CA ASP A 137 11.75 -3.14 13.92
C ASP A 137 12.65 -3.69 15.01
N VAL A 138 13.00 -2.84 15.97
CA VAL A 138 13.58 -3.23 17.25
C VAL A 138 12.45 -3.67 18.17
N THR A 139 12.51 -4.89 18.65
CA THR A 139 11.53 -5.41 19.60
C THR A 139 12.20 -5.70 20.94
N SER A 140 11.39 -5.75 21.98
CA SER A 140 11.88 -6.05 23.32
C SER A 140 11.07 -7.17 23.96
N ILE A 141 11.73 -7.94 24.80
CA ILE A 141 11.10 -8.91 25.68
C ILE A 141 11.32 -8.51 27.13
N GLN A 142 10.28 -8.65 27.91
CA GLN A 142 10.33 -8.49 29.37
C GLN A 142 10.09 -9.84 30.04
N TYR A 143 10.89 -10.17 31.02
CA TYR A 143 10.78 -11.43 31.73
C TYR A 143 10.89 -11.26 33.24
N ALA A 144 10.35 -12.21 34.00
CA ALA A 144 10.42 -12.26 35.45
C ALA A 144 10.67 -13.70 35.92
N LEU A 145 11.28 -13.84 37.08
CA LEU A 145 11.42 -15.15 37.72
C LEU A 145 10.04 -15.65 38.19
N ALA A 146 9.89 -16.97 38.26
CA ALA A 146 8.67 -17.59 38.74
C ALA A 146 8.26 -17.01 40.12
N GLY A 147 7.02 -16.54 40.21
CA GLY A 147 6.46 -15.89 41.39
C GLY A 147 6.66 -14.37 41.47
N GLN A 148 7.39 -13.76 40.55
CA GLN A 148 7.45 -12.30 40.38
C GLN A 148 6.41 -11.80 39.39
N GLN A 149 5.97 -10.53 39.56
CA GLN A 149 5.07 -9.90 38.56
C GLN A 149 5.89 -9.16 37.49
N LEU A 150 5.45 -9.24 36.24
CA LEU A 150 6.08 -8.52 35.13
C LEU A 150 6.04 -7.00 35.28
N VAL A 151 5.08 -6.45 36.00
CA VAL A 151 4.94 -5.00 36.25
C VAL A 151 6.14 -4.41 36.99
N ASP A 152 6.84 -5.22 37.82
CA ASP A 152 8.01 -4.80 38.58
C ASP A 152 9.33 -5.08 37.84
N ALA A 153 9.26 -5.68 36.66
CA ALA A 153 10.41 -6.17 35.91
C ALA A 153 11.06 -5.11 34.99
N THR A 154 11.10 -3.84 35.40
CA THR A 154 11.80 -2.78 34.65
C THR A 154 13.30 -3.01 34.50
N THR A 155 13.86 -3.98 35.22
CA THR A 155 15.28 -4.34 35.16
C THR A 155 15.62 -5.45 34.19
N ASN A 156 14.63 -6.13 33.64
CA ASN A 156 14.82 -7.31 32.78
C ASN A 156 14.25 -7.10 31.35
N LEU A 157 14.54 -5.93 30.80
CA LEU A 157 14.21 -5.63 29.40
C LEU A 157 15.41 -5.97 28.51
N LEU A 158 15.18 -6.80 27.53
CA LEU A 158 16.18 -7.12 26.50
C LEU A 158 15.65 -6.69 25.14
N GLU A 159 16.42 -5.92 24.40
CA GLU A 159 16.10 -5.44 23.07
C GLU A 159 16.81 -6.29 22.01
N THR A 160 16.17 -6.50 20.89
CA THR A 160 16.75 -7.15 19.73
C THR A 160 17.30 -6.12 18.74
N ALA A 161 18.14 -6.57 17.83
CA ALA A 161 18.49 -5.78 16.66
C ALA A 161 17.23 -5.60 15.78
N SER A 162 17.24 -4.52 14.98
CA SER A 162 16.17 -4.30 14.00
C SER A 162 16.13 -5.44 12.97
N GLY A 163 14.95 -5.98 12.73
CA GLY A 163 14.73 -7.10 11.83
C GLY A 163 13.29 -7.60 11.93
N THR A 164 12.98 -8.64 11.18
CA THR A 164 11.69 -9.35 11.25
C THR A 164 11.79 -10.65 12.06
N ASP A 165 12.99 -11.19 12.21
CA ASP A 165 13.25 -12.37 13.02
C ASP A 165 14.09 -11.96 14.23
N HIS A 166 13.63 -12.34 15.40
CA HIS A 166 14.16 -11.91 16.68
C HIS A 166 14.55 -13.11 17.53
N ALA A 167 15.64 -12.97 18.26
CA ALA A 167 16.08 -13.96 19.24
C ALA A 167 16.72 -13.27 20.44
N VAL A 168 16.40 -13.74 21.64
CA VAL A 168 16.97 -13.30 22.90
C VAL A 168 17.38 -14.50 23.74
N THR A 169 18.54 -14.41 24.35
CA THR A 169 19.00 -15.41 25.35
C THR A 169 18.82 -14.84 26.75
N LEU A 170 18.07 -15.55 27.56
CA LEU A 170 17.85 -15.27 28.99
C LEU A 170 18.90 -15.97 29.83
#